data_f218d170a93b6b1f9058b4d020e01f19
#
_entry.id   f218d170a93b6b1f9058b4d020e01f19
#
_cell.length_a   1.000
_cell.length_b   1.000
_cell.length_c   1.000
_cell.angle_alpha   90.00
_cell.angle_beta   90.00
_cell.angle_gamma   90.00
#
_symmetry.space_group_name_H-M   'P 1'
#
loop_
_entity.id
_entity.type
_entity.pdbx_description
1 polymer ?
#
loop_
_entity_poly.entity_id
_entity_poly.type
_entity_poly.pdbx_seq_one_letter_code
_entity_poly.pdbx_strand_id
1 'polypeptide(L)'
;MEIHTRTYGTPNGLVEGVQTKWSGFNVLMVTGSKGFLACPAIDVDACERYGVAAALVESTPDNPIGTLERFPNRKIVKANERARDLGITEGMNVTDAFALIA
;
A
#
# COMPACT_ATOMS: atom_id res chain seq x y z
N MET A 1 -7.32 -13.66 15.42
CA MET A 1 -6.93 -12.69 14.39
C MET A 1 -6.99 -11.29 14.97
N GLU A 2 -5.96 -10.48 14.73
CA GLU A 2 -5.93 -9.08 15.16
C GLU A 2 -6.06 -8.18 13.94
N ILE A 3 -6.80 -7.07 14.09
CA ILE A 3 -6.96 -6.07 13.06
C ILE A 3 -6.65 -4.71 13.68
N HIS A 4 -5.72 -3.97 13.04
CA HIS A 4 -5.37 -2.60 13.41
C HIS A 4 -5.65 -1.69 12.22
N THR A 5 -6.10 -0.48 12.49
CA THR A 5 -6.34 0.53 11.46
C THR A 5 -5.65 1.83 11.81
N ARG A 6 -5.34 2.63 10.79
CA ARG A 6 -4.75 3.95 10.96
C ARG A 6 -5.14 4.83 9.78
N THR A 7 -5.51 6.07 10.07
CA THR A 7 -5.81 7.06 9.04
C THR A 7 -4.59 7.95 8.80
N TYR A 8 -4.29 8.20 7.53
CA TYR A 8 -3.25 9.14 7.12
C TYR A 8 -3.87 10.28 6.33
N GLY A 9 -3.45 11.52 6.64
CA GLY A 9 -3.87 12.69 5.88
C GLY A 9 -2.98 12.92 4.67
N THR A 10 -3.59 13.35 3.54
CA THR A 10 -2.85 13.75 2.35
C THR A 10 -3.42 15.07 1.83
N PRO A 11 -2.72 15.77 0.93
CA PRO A 11 -3.27 16.97 0.29
C PRO A 11 -4.57 16.73 -0.47
N ASN A 12 -4.84 15.49 -0.87
CA ASN A 12 -6.00 15.12 -1.68
C ASN A 12 -7.09 14.38 -0.90
N GLY A 13 -6.95 14.25 0.42
CA GLY A 13 -7.91 13.58 1.27
C GLY A 13 -7.28 12.55 2.19
N LEU A 14 -8.11 11.73 2.81
CA LEU A 14 -7.65 10.72 3.77
C LEU A 14 -7.47 9.37 3.09
N VAL A 15 -6.50 8.61 3.56
CA VAL A 15 -6.33 7.19 3.21
C VAL A 15 -6.30 6.38 4.50
N GLU A 16 -6.70 5.12 4.41
CA GLU A 16 -6.82 4.26 5.58
C GLU A 16 -5.90 3.06 5.50
N GLY A 17 -5.07 2.90 6.52
CA GLY A 17 -4.22 1.73 6.66
C GLY A 17 -4.92 0.63 7.43
N VAL A 18 -4.71 -0.61 7.02
CA VAL A 18 -5.23 -1.81 7.66
C VAL A 18 -4.08 -2.80 7.83
N GLN A 19 -3.94 -3.31 9.04
CA GLN A 19 -2.99 -4.38 9.34
C GLN A 19 -3.78 -5.55 9.92
N THR A 20 -3.66 -6.72 9.29
CA THR A 20 -4.31 -7.94 9.73
C THR A 20 -3.25 -8.96 10.12
N LYS A 21 -3.36 -9.52 11.33
CA LYS A 21 -2.44 -10.54 11.84
C LYS A 21 -3.18 -11.83 12.13
N TRP A 22 -2.69 -12.94 11.61
CA TRP A 22 -3.18 -14.26 11.97
C TRP A 22 -2.06 -15.29 11.77
N SER A 23 -2.00 -16.27 12.68
CA SER A 23 -1.00 -17.34 12.62
C SER A 23 0.44 -16.84 12.42
N GLY A 24 0.80 -15.69 13.02
CA GLY A 24 2.12 -15.08 12.88
C GLY A 24 2.36 -14.39 11.55
N PHE A 25 1.36 -14.29 10.68
CA PHE A 25 1.46 -13.64 9.37
C PHE A 25 0.82 -12.25 9.40
N ASN A 26 1.52 -11.28 8.85
CA ASN A 26 1.07 -9.88 8.77
C ASN A 26 0.72 -9.52 7.34
N VAL A 27 -0.46 -8.94 7.13
CA VAL A 27 -0.82 -8.31 5.86
C VAL A 27 -1.12 -6.85 6.14
N LEU A 28 -0.43 -5.95 5.44
CA LEU A 28 -0.61 -4.51 5.58
C LEU A 28 -0.99 -3.91 4.24
N MET A 29 -1.97 -3.00 4.25
CA MET A 29 -2.33 -2.23 3.08
C MET A 29 -2.83 -0.85 3.48
N VAL A 30 -2.74 0.10 2.55
CA VAL A 30 -3.33 1.42 2.71
C VAL A 30 -4.23 1.67 1.50
N THR A 31 -5.50 1.96 1.75
CA THR A 31 -6.50 2.14 0.71
C THR A 31 -6.98 3.58 0.66
N GLY A 32 -7.22 4.07 -0.54
CA GLY A 32 -7.85 5.36 -0.82
C GLY A 32 -9.01 5.19 -1.79
N SER A 33 -9.60 6.29 -2.22
CA SER A 33 -10.75 6.22 -3.12
C SER A 33 -10.38 5.76 -4.54
N LYS A 34 -9.12 5.87 -4.94
CA LYS A 34 -8.66 5.60 -6.30
C LYS A 34 -7.87 4.31 -6.45
N GLY A 35 -7.38 3.75 -5.35
CA GLY A 35 -6.57 2.55 -5.39
C GLY A 35 -5.99 2.21 -4.03
N PHE A 36 -5.02 1.29 -4.00
CA PHE A 36 -4.39 0.92 -2.74
C PHE A 36 -2.91 0.56 -2.91
N LEU A 37 -2.19 0.59 -1.79
CA LEU A 37 -0.81 0.16 -1.67
C LEU A 37 -0.77 -1.05 -0.73
N ALA A 38 0.07 -2.03 -1.02
CA ALA A 38 0.08 -3.26 -0.24
C ALA A 38 1.49 -3.81 -0.02
N CYS A 39 1.62 -4.60 1.05
CA CYS A 39 2.81 -5.42 1.29
C CYS A 39 2.89 -6.57 0.27
N PRO A 40 4.04 -7.26 0.16
CA PRO A 40 4.23 -8.33 -0.83
C PRO A 40 3.30 -9.54 -0.70
N ALA A 41 2.44 -9.59 0.32
CA ALA A 41 1.42 -10.64 0.45
C ALA A 41 0.32 -10.52 -0.62
N ILE A 42 0.19 -9.35 -1.25
CA ILE A 42 -0.84 -9.08 -2.26
C ILE A 42 -0.19 -9.07 -3.65
N ASP A 43 -0.83 -9.76 -4.59
CA ASP A 43 -0.41 -9.77 -6.00
C ASP A 43 -1.06 -8.59 -6.73
N VAL A 44 -0.30 -7.52 -6.92
CA VAL A 44 -0.81 -6.30 -7.56
C VAL A 44 -1.07 -6.48 -9.05
N ASP A 45 -0.40 -7.44 -9.70
CA ASP A 45 -0.69 -7.76 -11.11
C ASP A 45 -2.04 -8.44 -11.25
N ALA A 46 -2.40 -9.29 -10.30
CA ALA A 46 -3.73 -9.91 -10.28
C ALA A 46 -4.82 -8.85 -10.12
N CYS A 47 -4.57 -7.80 -9.35
CA CYS A 47 -5.52 -6.71 -9.14
C CYS A 47 -5.84 -5.96 -10.44
N GLU A 48 -4.91 -5.91 -11.38
CA GLU A 48 -5.12 -5.28 -12.69
C GLU A 48 -6.31 -5.91 -13.42
N ARG A 49 -6.45 -7.22 -13.32
CA ARG A 49 -7.54 -7.97 -13.97
C ARG A 49 -8.91 -7.64 -13.39
N TYR A 50 -8.95 -7.14 -12.15
CA TYR A 50 -10.18 -6.71 -11.51
C TYR A 50 -10.43 -5.22 -11.66
N GLY A 51 -9.59 -4.53 -12.43
CA GLY A 51 -9.75 -3.10 -12.67
C GLY A 51 -9.36 -2.21 -11.51
N VAL A 52 -8.47 -2.68 -10.63
CA VAL A 52 -8.08 -1.97 -9.41
C VAL A 52 -6.63 -1.48 -9.51
N ALA A 53 -6.43 -0.18 -9.26
CA ALA A 53 -5.08 0.39 -9.17
C ALA A 53 -4.42 -0.08 -7.88
N ALA A 54 -3.26 -0.73 -8.01
CA ALA A 54 -2.54 -1.27 -6.87
C ALA A 54 -1.04 -1.15 -7.06
N ALA A 55 -0.33 -0.85 -5.98
CA ALA A 55 1.13 -0.78 -6.00
C ALA A 55 1.71 -1.51 -4.80
N LEU A 56 2.90 -2.08 -5.01
CA LEU A 56 3.61 -2.89 -4.04
C LEU A 56 4.61 -2.03 -3.28
N VAL A 57 4.61 -2.15 -1.97
CA VAL A 57 5.51 -1.42 -1.07
C VAL A 57 6.68 -2.33 -0.67
N GLU A 58 7.87 -1.78 -0.61
CA GLU A 58 9.06 -2.55 -0.26
C GLU A 58 8.93 -3.16 1.14
N SER A 59 9.24 -4.44 1.23
CA SER A 59 9.26 -5.19 2.48
C SER A 59 10.00 -6.49 2.23
N THR A 60 10.91 -6.85 3.14
CA THR A 60 11.67 -8.09 3.06
C THR A 60 11.66 -8.77 4.42
N PRO A 61 12.00 -10.07 4.51
CA PRO A 61 12.11 -10.73 5.81
C PRO A 61 13.12 -10.05 6.74
N ASP A 62 14.19 -9.45 6.18
CA ASP A 62 15.23 -8.75 6.96
C ASP A 62 14.83 -7.33 7.33
N ASN A 63 13.91 -6.73 6.59
CA ASN A 63 13.48 -5.36 6.82
C ASN A 63 11.99 -5.23 6.49
N PRO A 64 11.12 -5.87 7.30
CA PRO A 64 9.68 -5.85 7.05
C PRO A 64 9.06 -4.50 7.36
N ILE A 65 7.95 -4.19 6.70
CA ILE A 65 7.12 -3.03 7.08
C ILE A 65 6.71 -3.21 8.55
N GLY A 66 6.14 -4.34 8.87
CA GLY A 66 5.84 -4.75 10.24
C GLY A 66 4.69 -4.03 10.91
N THR A 67 4.60 -2.70 10.77
CA THR A 67 3.59 -1.87 11.42
C THR A 67 3.07 -0.78 10.48
N LEU A 68 1.88 -0.26 10.77
CA LEU A 68 1.31 0.86 10.01
C LEU A 68 2.12 2.15 10.21
N GLU A 69 2.79 2.32 11.35
CA GLU A 69 3.64 3.47 11.60
C GLU A 69 4.84 3.53 10.66
N ARG A 70 5.35 2.38 10.25
CA ARG A 70 6.50 2.29 9.34
C ARG A 70 6.12 2.39 7.87
N PHE A 71 4.86 2.14 7.54
CA PHE A 71 4.37 2.09 6.17
C PHE A 71 4.71 3.37 5.38
N PRO A 72 4.50 4.58 5.91
CA PRO A 72 4.79 5.81 5.15
C PRO A 72 6.27 6.01 4.81
N ASN A 73 7.18 5.36 5.52
CA ASN A 73 8.63 5.55 5.34
C ASN A 73 9.23 4.63 4.29
N ARG A 74 8.39 3.94 3.54
CA ARG A 74 8.81 2.98 2.52
C ARG A 74 8.71 3.57 1.11
N LYS A 75 9.16 2.79 0.14
CA LYS A 75 9.12 3.15 -1.27
C LYS A 75 8.30 2.14 -2.06
N ILE A 76 7.78 2.58 -3.18
CA ILE A 76 7.07 1.73 -4.13
C ILE A 76 8.08 0.90 -4.90
N VAL A 77 7.88 -0.42 -4.99
CA VAL A 77 8.74 -1.32 -5.76
C VAL A 77 8.11 -1.79 -7.05
N LYS A 78 6.78 -1.72 -7.15
CA LYS A 78 6.05 -2.14 -8.34
C LYS A 78 4.70 -1.45 -8.38
N ALA A 79 4.24 -1.06 -9.56
CA ALA A 79 2.90 -0.51 -9.75
C ALA A 79 2.26 -1.21 -10.94
N ASN A 80 0.97 -1.60 -10.81
CA ASN A 80 0.26 -2.10 -11.96
C ASN A 80 -0.08 -0.94 -12.92
N GLU A 81 -0.64 -1.24 -14.10
CA GLU A 81 -0.89 -0.23 -15.12
C GLU A 81 -1.82 0.87 -14.61
N ARG A 82 -2.90 0.49 -13.91
CA ARG A 82 -3.86 1.46 -13.37
C ARG A 82 -3.22 2.37 -12.32
N ALA A 83 -2.31 1.84 -11.50
CA ALA A 83 -1.57 2.65 -10.53
C ALA A 83 -0.63 3.63 -11.24
N ARG A 84 0.05 3.17 -12.31
CA ARG A 84 0.90 4.05 -13.12
C ARG A 84 0.09 5.17 -13.76
N ASP A 85 -1.15 4.90 -14.18
CA ASP A 85 -2.04 5.91 -14.73
C ASP A 85 -2.40 6.99 -13.71
N LEU A 86 -2.36 6.66 -12.41
CA LEU A 86 -2.53 7.64 -11.33
C LEU A 86 -1.26 8.45 -11.06
N GLY A 87 -0.13 8.08 -11.67
CA GLY A 87 1.16 8.73 -11.43
C GLY A 87 2.09 7.99 -10.50
N ILE A 88 1.73 6.78 -10.05
CA ILE A 88 2.58 6.00 -9.14
C ILE A 88 3.67 5.31 -9.93
N THR A 89 4.93 5.50 -9.51
CA THR A 89 6.11 4.95 -10.18
C THR A 89 7.00 4.21 -9.19
N GLU A 90 7.81 3.29 -9.70
CA GLU A 90 8.81 2.58 -8.90
C GLU A 90 9.83 3.57 -8.32
N GLY A 91 10.18 3.37 -7.06
CA GLY A 91 11.11 4.23 -6.34
C GLY A 91 10.46 5.44 -5.68
N MET A 92 9.19 5.70 -5.96
CA MET A 92 8.44 6.79 -5.35
C MET A 92 8.30 6.56 -3.84
N ASN A 93 8.33 7.64 -3.07
CA ASN A 93 8.01 7.56 -1.64
C ASN A 93 6.55 7.21 -1.44
N VAL A 94 6.28 6.35 -0.48
CA VAL A 94 4.90 5.91 -0.18
C VAL A 94 4.01 7.08 0.20
N THR A 95 4.53 8.09 0.92
CA THR A 95 3.74 9.29 1.26
C THR A 95 3.25 10.04 0.03
N ASP A 96 4.05 10.10 -1.03
CA ASP A 96 3.63 10.73 -2.29
C ASP A 96 2.56 9.88 -2.98
N ALA A 97 2.68 8.57 -2.91
CA ALA A 97 1.68 7.65 -3.46
C ALA A 97 0.35 7.72 -2.69
N PHE A 98 0.37 7.98 -1.38
CA PHE A 98 -0.86 8.20 -0.61
C PHE A 98 -1.71 9.30 -1.22
N ALA A 99 -1.11 10.40 -1.62
CA ALA A 99 -1.83 11.51 -2.23
C ALA A 99 -2.48 11.12 -3.56
N LEU A 100 -1.88 10.19 -4.29
CA LEU A 100 -2.37 9.76 -5.60
C LEU A 100 -3.52 8.75 -5.51
N ILE A 101 -3.61 7.98 -4.44
CA ILE A 101 -4.70 7.02 -4.24
C ILE A 101 -5.88 7.59 -3.45
N ALA A 102 -5.70 8.73 -2.84
CA ALA A 102 -6.70 9.38 -1.98
C ALA A 102 -8.01 9.84 -2.72
#